data_b6ade8a530bdee0e8a78af0534fa2cbd
#
_entry.id   b6ade8a530bdee0e8a78af0534fa2cbd
#
_cell.length_a   1.000
_cell.length_b   1.000
_cell.length_c   1.000
_cell.angle_alpha   90.00
_cell.angle_beta   90.00
_cell.angle_gamma   90.00
#
_symmetry.space_group_name_H-M   'P 1'
#
loop_
_entity.id
_entity.type
_entity.pdbx_description
1 polymer ?
#
loop_
_entity_poly.entity_id
_entity_poly.type
_entity_poly.pdbx_seq_one_letter_code
_entity_poly.pdbx_strand_id
1 'polypeptide(L)'
;MARRIPRDPIYRGCRFSAETIETCVRWYITYRLSYRDLAEMMAERAIVVSHTTIMRWVLRYVPEYEQRWSRFARSPGSSWRMDETAVSVRGGRHYLYRAVDRRGKSVASLLRNDRSMEAAQAFFRAAVSQDGVSWPEKINVDGNSATHRGLRLLAEEDHRWRAVEVRARRYLNNVVEQDHRAIKQRCAPMLGLKSFRSAAITLAGIELAHRIRKQQYLVPMGEGGQARSLKDSWAAALRDSDVSVHGASARSASMHQNSTARAGGQRTLPRVDGQVRYPRKIFLGGGLYLLLHPQGGRYWHYQYRYGDKRKTLSLGTYPDVPTALAQARHRAARKMLAAGVDPSLRRGELRRMDGGRPLAAVEVVGKRLQAA
;
A
#
# COMPACT_ATOMS: atom_id res chain seq x y z
N MET A 1 1.51 43.30 -8.62
CA MET A 1 0.17 42.68 -8.75
C MET A 1 0.30 41.17 -8.77
N ALA A 2 -0.17 40.45 -7.74
CA ALA A 2 -0.12 38.99 -7.70
C ALA A 2 -1.04 38.43 -8.79
N ARG A 3 -0.51 37.64 -9.72
CA ARG A 3 -1.28 36.94 -10.74
C ARG A 3 -2.30 36.03 -10.03
N ARG A 4 -3.58 36.36 -10.14
CA ARG A 4 -4.67 35.52 -9.64
C ARG A 4 -4.62 34.18 -10.41
N ILE A 5 -4.18 33.10 -9.73
CA ILE A 5 -4.22 31.75 -10.30
C ILE A 5 -5.69 31.44 -10.57
N PRO A 6 -6.08 31.09 -11.82
CA PRO A 6 -7.45 30.73 -12.13
C PRO A 6 -7.90 29.56 -11.26
N ARG A 7 -9.08 29.66 -10.68
CA ARG A 7 -9.67 28.53 -9.94
C ARG A 7 -9.98 27.42 -10.92
N ASP A 8 -9.56 26.21 -10.61
CA ASP A 8 -9.93 25.01 -11.36
C ASP A 8 -11.46 24.94 -11.52
N PRO A 9 -11.97 24.71 -12.76
CA PRO A 9 -13.40 24.72 -13.08
C PRO A 9 -14.25 23.83 -12.17
N ILE A 10 -13.72 22.70 -11.66
CA ILE A 10 -14.47 21.80 -10.79
C ILE A 10 -14.89 22.46 -9.47
N TYR A 11 -14.16 23.49 -9.01
CA TYR A 11 -14.45 24.24 -7.77
C TYR A 11 -15.19 25.55 -8.04
N ARG A 12 -15.66 25.79 -9.27
CA ARG A 12 -16.42 27.02 -9.60
C ARG A 12 -17.70 27.07 -8.74
N GLY A 13 -17.98 28.23 -8.17
CA GLY A 13 -19.13 28.44 -7.30
C GLY A 13 -19.01 27.88 -5.88
N CYS A 14 -17.87 27.29 -5.51
CA CYS A 14 -17.65 26.85 -4.14
C CYS A 14 -17.29 28.02 -3.23
N ARG A 15 -17.93 28.08 -2.04
CA ARG A 15 -17.64 29.06 -0.99
C ARG A 15 -16.23 28.90 -0.42
N PHE A 16 -15.76 27.65 -0.30
CA PHE A 16 -14.47 27.28 0.28
C PHE A 16 -13.37 27.22 -0.78
N SER A 17 -12.12 27.37 -0.38
CA SER A 17 -10.97 27.24 -1.28
C SER A 17 -10.83 25.79 -1.78
N ALA A 18 -10.25 25.64 -2.99
CA ALA A 18 -9.92 24.31 -3.53
C ALA A 18 -9.05 23.51 -2.53
N GLU A 19 -8.03 24.15 -1.94
CA GLU A 19 -7.13 23.51 -0.97
C GLU A 19 -7.87 22.96 0.25
N THR A 20 -8.87 23.69 0.78
CA THR A 20 -9.70 23.22 1.90
C THR A 20 -10.51 22.00 1.50
N ILE A 21 -11.15 22.03 0.33
CA ILE A 21 -11.96 20.93 -0.18
C ILE A 21 -11.09 19.68 -0.41
N GLU A 22 -9.98 19.85 -1.12
CA GLU A 22 -9.02 18.77 -1.41
C GLU A 22 -8.45 18.17 -0.13
N THR A 23 -8.11 18.99 0.84
CA THR A 23 -7.58 18.53 2.13
C THR A 23 -8.61 17.69 2.87
N CYS A 24 -9.85 18.15 3.00
CA CYS A 24 -10.92 17.40 3.67
C CYS A 24 -11.20 16.06 2.95
N VAL A 25 -11.35 16.06 1.62
CA VAL A 25 -11.62 14.85 0.85
C VAL A 25 -10.46 13.87 0.95
N ARG A 26 -9.23 14.34 0.72
CA ARG A 26 -8.01 13.54 0.83
C ARG A 26 -7.86 12.93 2.22
N TRP A 27 -8.05 13.72 3.29
CA TRP A 27 -7.94 13.22 4.66
C TRP A 27 -9.00 12.19 4.97
N TYR A 28 -10.24 12.42 4.55
CA TYR A 28 -11.31 11.47 4.75
C TYR A 28 -11.04 10.10 4.11
N ILE A 29 -10.61 10.04 2.86
CA ILE A 29 -10.35 8.78 2.17
C ILE A 29 -9.04 8.11 2.59
N THR A 30 -8.11 8.87 3.18
CA THR A 30 -6.76 8.41 3.52
C THR A 30 -6.63 7.96 4.97
N TYR A 31 -7.23 8.69 5.90
CA TYR A 31 -7.06 8.50 7.34
C TYR A 31 -8.36 7.98 7.97
N ARG A 32 -8.25 7.40 9.17
CA ARG A 32 -9.41 6.88 9.92
C ARG A 32 -10.15 8.01 10.65
N LEU A 33 -10.64 8.97 9.90
CA LEU A 33 -11.36 10.14 10.41
C LEU A 33 -12.83 10.05 10.00
N SER A 34 -13.73 10.44 10.90
CA SER A 34 -15.12 10.69 10.58
C SER A 34 -15.29 12.08 9.93
N TYR A 35 -16.44 12.34 9.35
CA TYR A 35 -16.77 13.70 8.87
C TYR A 35 -16.84 14.71 9.99
N ARG A 36 -17.15 14.29 11.24
CA ARG A 36 -17.21 15.16 12.41
C ARG A 36 -15.80 15.52 12.88
N ASP A 37 -14.89 14.52 13.00
CA ASP A 37 -13.49 14.79 13.34
C ASP A 37 -12.88 15.80 12.36
N LEU A 38 -13.18 15.67 11.07
CA LEU A 38 -12.71 16.62 10.06
C LEU A 38 -13.30 18.03 10.23
N ALA A 39 -14.57 18.14 10.63
CA ALA A 39 -15.16 19.45 10.90
C ALA A 39 -14.48 20.11 12.11
N GLU A 40 -14.19 19.37 13.17
CA GLU A 40 -13.44 19.84 14.34
C GLU A 40 -12.01 20.27 13.97
N MET A 41 -11.29 19.42 13.23
CA MET A 41 -9.94 19.73 12.73
C MET A 41 -9.89 20.98 11.83
N MET A 42 -10.96 21.27 11.09
CA MET A 42 -11.07 22.50 10.29
C MET A 42 -11.39 23.71 11.18
N ALA A 43 -12.22 23.54 12.20
CA ALA A 43 -12.51 24.62 13.16
C ALA A 43 -11.26 25.08 13.90
N GLU A 44 -10.34 24.17 14.27
CA GLU A 44 -9.03 24.53 14.84
C GLU A 44 -8.17 25.40 13.91
N ARG A 45 -8.48 25.43 12.62
CA ARG A 45 -7.85 26.26 11.59
C ARG A 45 -8.68 27.48 11.19
N ALA A 46 -9.63 27.86 12.05
CA ALA A 46 -10.59 28.92 11.81
C ALA A 46 -11.45 28.73 10.52
N ILE A 47 -11.62 27.49 10.08
CA ILE A 47 -12.46 27.14 8.92
C ILE A 47 -13.72 26.44 9.42
N VAL A 48 -14.82 27.19 9.50
CA VAL A 48 -16.12 26.67 9.93
C VAL A 48 -16.81 25.96 8.77
N VAL A 49 -16.80 24.62 8.80
CA VAL A 49 -17.46 23.77 7.79
C VAL A 49 -18.24 22.64 8.45
N SER A 50 -19.46 22.38 8.00
CA SER A 50 -20.27 21.31 8.56
C SER A 50 -19.81 19.93 8.03
N HIS A 51 -19.98 18.90 8.85
CA HIS A 51 -19.70 17.51 8.47
C HIS A 51 -20.51 17.05 7.25
N THR A 52 -21.74 17.56 7.07
CA THR A 52 -22.57 17.29 5.89
C THR A 52 -22.02 17.94 4.64
N THR A 53 -21.39 19.10 4.72
CA THR A 53 -20.70 19.75 3.60
C THR A 53 -19.49 18.92 3.16
N ILE A 54 -18.68 18.46 4.12
CA ILE A 54 -17.54 17.57 3.83
C ILE A 54 -18.01 16.27 3.17
N MET A 55 -19.10 15.66 3.68
CA MET A 55 -19.70 14.49 3.04
C MET A 55 -20.10 14.76 1.58
N ARG A 56 -20.75 15.90 1.29
CA ARG A 56 -21.10 16.28 -0.08
C ARG A 56 -19.85 16.46 -0.97
N TRP A 57 -18.77 17.01 -0.43
CA TRP A 57 -17.51 17.14 -1.14
C TRP A 57 -16.92 15.77 -1.50
N VAL A 58 -16.90 14.82 -0.56
CA VAL A 58 -16.43 13.47 -0.83
C VAL A 58 -17.22 12.83 -1.97
N LEU A 59 -18.56 12.89 -1.89
CA LEU A 59 -19.42 12.29 -2.90
C LEU A 59 -19.32 12.98 -4.28
N ARG A 60 -19.03 14.28 -4.32
CA ARG A 60 -18.86 15.03 -5.56
C ARG A 60 -17.48 14.86 -6.17
N TYR A 61 -16.43 14.97 -5.37
CA TYR A 61 -15.07 15.10 -5.90
C TYR A 61 -14.29 13.79 -6.00
N VAL A 62 -14.66 12.74 -5.27
CA VAL A 62 -13.96 11.45 -5.38
C VAL A 62 -13.96 10.92 -6.82
N PRO A 63 -15.10 10.86 -7.54
CA PRO A 63 -15.09 10.40 -8.94
C PRO A 63 -14.20 11.25 -9.84
N GLU A 64 -14.19 12.57 -9.65
CA GLU A 64 -13.34 13.50 -10.40
C GLU A 64 -11.85 13.27 -10.10
N TYR A 65 -11.52 13.02 -8.84
CA TYR A 65 -10.14 12.72 -8.44
C TYR A 65 -9.66 11.38 -9.01
N GLU A 66 -10.52 10.37 -9.03
CA GLU A 66 -10.18 9.09 -9.67
C GLU A 66 -9.87 9.28 -11.15
N GLN A 67 -10.71 10.04 -11.87
CA GLN A 67 -10.50 10.34 -13.28
C GLN A 67 -9.17 11.08 -13.51
N ARG A 68 -8.86 12.08 -12.68
CA ARG A 68 -7.60 12.83 -12.80
C ARG A 68 -6.38 11.99 -12.48
N TRP A 69 -6.47 11.11 -11.50
CA TRP A 69 -5.40 10.21 -11.13
C TRP A 69 -5.20 9.06 -12.13
N SER A 70 -6.25 8.63 -12.85
CA SER A 70 -6.14 7.53 -13.83
C SER A 70 -5.11 7.82 -14.92
N ARG A 71 -4.92 9.08 -15.30
CA ARG A 71 -3.91 9.52 -16.29
C ARG A 71 -2.46 9.15 -15.91
N PHE A 72 -2.20 8.96 -14.64
CA PHE A 72 -0.89 8.62 -14.10
C PHE A 72 -0.78 7.15 -13.69
N ALA A 73 -1.81 6.34 -13.94
CA ALA A 73 -1.86 4.96 -13.48
C ALA A 73 -0.78 4.11 -14.16
N ARG A 74 -0.10 3.29 -13.36
CA ARG A 74 0.78 2.22 -13.84
C ARG A 74 -0.03 0.96 -14.05
N SER A 75 0.15 0.29 -15.17
CA SER A 75 -0.46 -1.02 -15.41
C SER A 75 -0.08 -2.01 -14.30
N PRO A 76 -1.07 -2.69 -13.71
CA PRO A 76 -0.80 -3.83 -12.86
C PRO A 76 -0.29 -5.02 -13.71
N GLY A 77 0.33 -6.01 -13.05
CA GLY A 77 0.76 -7.23 -13.74
C GLY A 77 -0.42 -8.09 -14.21
N SER A 78 -0.17 -8.96 -15.18
CA SER A 78 -1.18 -9.85 -15.81
C SER A 78 -1.61 -11.06 -14.95
N SER A 79 -0.97 -11.31 -13.81
CA SER A 79 -1.34 -12.40 -12.90
C SER A 79 -2.12 -11.87 -11.69
N TRP A 80 -3.43 -12.08 -11.67
CA TRP A 80 -4.36 -11.52 -10.69
C TRP A 80 -4.70 -12.49 -9.56
N ARG A 81 -5.01 -11.95 -8.39
CA ARG A 81 -5.62 -12.63 -7.25
C ARG A 81 -6.87 -11.86 -6.90
N MET A 82 -7.99 -12.53 -6.95
CA MET A 82 -9.30 -11.95 -6.72
C MET A 82 -9.94 -12.60 -5.52
N ASP A 83 -10.58 -11.78 -4.70
CA ASP A 83 -11.38 -12.20 -3.56
C ASP A 83 -12.47 -11.17 -3.25
N GLU A 84 -13.52 -11.59 -2.54
CA GLU A 84 -14.61 -10.73 -2.10
C GLU A 84 -14.58 -10.54 -0.58
N THR A 85 -14.88 -9.33 -0.16
CA THR A 85 -15.03 -9.03 1.26
C THR A 85 -16.40 -8.41 1.56
N ALA A 86 -17.03 -8.84 2.66
CA ALA A 86 -18.30 -8.28 3.09
C ALA A 86 -18.12 -6.85 3.63
N VAL A 87 -19.02 -5.97 3.21
CA VAL A 87 -19.13 -4.57 3.66
C VAL A 87 -20.57 -4.31 4.10
N SER A 88 -20.76 -3.72 5.28
CA SER A 88 -22.09 -3.33 5.75
C SER A 88 -22.49 -1.98 5.17
N VAL A 89 -23.63 -1.94 4.47
CA VAL A 89 -24.23 -0.71 3.94
C VAL A 89 -25.67 -0.66 4.40
N ARG A 90 -26.04 0.35 5.18
CA ARG A 90 -27.39 0.54 5.75
C ARG A 90 -27.91 -0.72 6.49
N GLY A 91 -27.02 -1.41 7.20
CA GLY A 91 -27.35 -2.65 7.91
C GLY A 91 -27.41 -3.90 7.03
N GLY A 92 -27.45 -3.75 5.71
CA GLY A 92 -27.42 -4.87 4.75
C GLY A 92 -25.98 -5.30 4.42
N ARG A 93 -25.82 -6.60 4.12
CA ARG A 93 -24.55 -7.17 3.67
C ARG A 93 -24.36 -6.94 2.17
N HIS A 94 -23.27 -6.30 1.78
CA HIS A 94 -22.82 -6.10 0.41
C HIS A 94 -21.42 -6.67 0.25
N TYR A 95 -20.94 -6.80 -0.97
CA TYR A 95 -19.65 -7.43 -1.25
C TYR A 95 -18.78 -6.54 -2.11
N LEU A 96 -17.59 -6.26 -1.60
CA LEU A 96 -16.55 -5.55 -2.33
C LEU A 96 -15.64 -6.59 -3.00
N TYR A 97 -15.76 -6.73 -4.31
CA TYR A 97 -14.88 -7.50 -5.16
C TYR A 97 -13.59 -6.73 -5.38
N ARG A 98 -12.47 -7.40 -5.26
CA ARG A 98 -11.15 -6.79 -5.44
C ARG A 98 -10.19 -7.76 -6.10
N ALA A 99 -9.37 -7.23 -7.01
CA ALA A 99 -8.24 -7.97 -7.54
C ALA A 99 -6.95 -7.19 -7.29
N VAL A 100 -5.89 -7.92 -7.00
CA VAL A 100 -4.52 -7.44 -6.92
C VAL A 100 -3.60 -8.29 -7.79
N ASP A 101 -2.50 -7.71 -8.28
CA ASP A 101 -1.50 -8.46 -9.02
C ASP A 101 -0.59 -9.27 -8.08
N ARG A 102 0.36 -10.00 -8.66
CA ARG A 102 1.35 -10.80 -7.93
C ARG A 102 2.17 -9.97 -6.93
N ARG A 103 2.34 -8.67 -7.16
CA ARG A 103 3.10 -7.74 -6.32
C ARG A 103 2.22 -7.03 -5.30
N GLY A 104 0.92 -7.36 -5.25
CA GLY A 104 -0.05 -6.72 -4.37
C GLY A 104 -0.54 -5.36 -4.87
N LYS A 105 -0.26 -4.98 -6.12
CA LYS A 105 -0.83 -3.77 -6.72
C LYS A 105 -2.31 -4.00 -7.01
N SER A 106 -3.15 -3.02 -6.68
CA SER A 106 -4.58 -3.09 -6.97
C SER A 106 -4.82 -3.07 -8.48
N VAL A 107 -5.59 -4.01 -8.97
CA VAL A 107 -6.06 -4.11 -10.36
C VAL A 107 -7.39 -3.38 -10.48
N ALA A 108 -8.40 -3.85 -9.74
CA ALA A 108 -9.75 -3.32 -9.78
C ALA A 108 -10.46 -3.52 -8.43
N SER A 109 -11.50 -2.73 -8.20
CA SER A 109 -12.46 -2.92 -7.11
C SER A 109 -13.88 -2.59 -7.57
N LEU A 110 -14.87 -3.34 -7.10
CA LEU A 110 -16.27 -3.13 -7.44
C LEU A 110 -17.17 -3.55 -6.28
N LEU A 111 -18.04 -2.65 -5.81
CA LEU A 111 -19.06 -2.97 -4.83
C LEU A 111 -20.28 -3.59 -5.52
N ARG A 112 -20.77 -4.72 -4.99
CA ARG A 112 -21.97 -5.41 -5.47
C ARG A 112 -22.93 -5.70 -4.32
N ASN A 113 -24.20 -5.92 -4.66
CA ASN A 113 -25.23 -6.22 -3.65
C ASN A 113 -25.11 -7.66 -3.12
N ASP A 114 -24.57 -8.56 -3.92
CA ASP A 114 -24.54 -10.00 -3.68
C ASP A 114 -23.21 -10.64 -4.15
N ARG A 115 -23.09 -11.95 -3.92
CA ARG A 115 -21.98 -12.81 -4.37
C ARG A 115 -22.43 -13.74 -5.51
N SER A 116 -23.26 -13.24 -6.40
CA SER A 116 -23.75 -14.01 -7.53
C SER A 116 -22.70 -14.17 -8.63
N MET A 117 -23.00 -15.06 -9.56
CA MET A 117 -22.22 -15.25 -10.78
C MET A 117 -22.20 -13.97 -11.63
N GLU A 118 -23.33 -13.30 -11.74
CA GLU A 118 -23.49 -12.04 -12.47
C GLU A 118 -22.68 -10.92 -11.84
N ALA A 119 -22.58 -10.91 -10.50
CA ALA A 119 -21.74 -9.96 -9.79
C ALA A 119 -20.24 -10.19 -10.10
N ALA A 120 -19.80 -11.45 -10.15
CA ALA A 120 -18.45 -11.82 -10.54
C ALA A 120 -18.14 -11.44 -11.99
N GLN A 121 -19.04 -11.75 -12.94
CA GLN A 121 -18.90 -11.35 -14.34
C GLN A 121 -18.82 -9.82 -14.49
N ALA A 122 -19.68 -9.07 -13.82
CA ALA A 122 -19.66 -7.61 -13.84
C ALA A 122 -18.33 -7.06 -13.31
N PHE A 123 -17.76 -7.68 -12.27
CA PHE A 123 -16.46 -7.31 -11.75
C PHE A 123 -15.34 -7.55 -12.79
N PHE A 124 -15.26 -8.73 -13.42
CA PHE A 124 -14.23 -9.03 -14.39
C PHE A 124 -14.33 -8.15 -15.65
N ARG A 125 -15.54 -7.93 -16.18
CA ARG A 125 -15.75 -6.99 -17.30
C ARG A 125 -15.30 -5.57 -16.92
N ALA A 126 -15.67 -5.09 -15.74
CA ALA A 126 -15.24 -3.78 -15.26
C ALA A 126 -13.73 -3.69 -15.05
N ALA A 127 -13.08 -4.77 -14.60
CA ALA A 127 -11.64 -4.80 -14.39
C ALA A 127 -10.86 -4.65 -15.71
N VAL A 128 -11.24 -5.35 -16.76
CA VAL A 128 -10.55 -5.29 -18.07
C VAL A 128 -10.93 -4.06 -18.90
N SER A 129 -12.01 -3.37 -18.56
CA SER A 129 -12.42 -2.12 -19.22
C SER A 129 -11.73 -0.88 -18.66
N GLN A 130 -10.95 -1.00 -17.57
CA GLN A 130 -10.23 0.14 -17.02
C GLN A 130 -9.02 0.49 -17.85
N ASP A 131 -8.82 1.79 -18.09
CA ASP A 131 -7.64 2.31 -18.79
C ASP A 131 -6.34 1.86 -18.09
N GLY A 132 -5.37 1.42 -18.89
CA GLY A 132 -4.07 1.01 -18.39
C GLY A 132 -4.03 -0.34 -17.69
N VAL A 133 -5.12 -1.11 -17.67
CA VAL A 133 -5.14 -2.49 -17.16
C VAL A 133 -4.84 -3.47 -18.30
N SER A 134 -3.75 -4.22 -18.18
CA SER A 134 -3.43 -5.30 -19.11
C SER A 134 -4.38 -6.47 -18.91
N TRP A 135 -4.74 -7.14 -20.03
CA TRP A 135 -5.55 -8.35 -19.97
C TRP A 135 -4.88 -9.42 -19.08
N PRO A 136 -5.63 -10.13 -18.23
CA PRO A 136 -5.05 -11.13 -17.37
C PRO A 136 -4.60 -12.38 -18.14
N GLU A 137 -3.41 -12.85 -17.85
CA GLU A 137 -2.95 -14.19 -18.27
C GLU A 137 -3.40 -15.26 -17.27
N LYS A 138 -3.43 -14.88 -15.99
CA LYS A 138 -3.73 -15.81 -14.88
C LYS A 138 -4.59 -15.12 -13.85
N ILE A 139 -5.64 -15.81 -13.41
CA ILE A 139 -6.51 -15.36 -12.32
C ILE A 139 -6.56 -16.44 -11.25
N ASN A 140 -6.17 -16.09 -10.03
CA ASN A 140 -6.39 -16.95 -8.87
C ASN A 140 -7.63 -16.47 -8.13
N VAL A 141 -8.58 -17.35 -7.93
CA VAL A 141 -9.82 -17.14 -7.18
C VAL A 141 -9.86 -18.06 -5.97
N ASP A 142 -10.75 -17.78 -5.03
CA ASP A 142 -11.08 -18.72 -3.97
C ASP A 142 -11.93 -19.89 -4.49
N GLY A 143 -12.32 -20.81 -3.61
CA GLY A 143 -13.19 -21.94 -3.98
C GLY A 143 -14.65 -21.58 -4.25
N ASN A 144 -15.01 -20.30 -4.44
CA ASN A 144 -16.38 -19.86 -4.68
C ASN A 144 -16.87 -20.32 -6.07
N SER A 145 -17.83 -21.22 -6.08
CA SER A 145 -18.40 -21.81 -7.30
C SER A 145 -19.04 -20.76 -8.24
N ALA A 146 -19.63 -19.69 -7.69
CA ALA A 146 -20.24 -18.61 -8.47
C ALA A 146 -19.18 -17.86 -9.30
N THR A 147 -18.03 -17.59 -8.72
CA THR A 147 -16.91 -16.91 -9.40
C THR A 147 -16.33 -17.78 -10.51
N HIS A 148 -16.12 -19.08 -10.25
CA HIS A 148 -15.65 -20.04 -11.27
C HIS A 148 -16.64 -20.18 -12.42
N ARG A 149 -17.94 -20.27 -12.11
CA ARG A 149 -19.00 -20.34 -13.14
C ARG A 149 -19.04 -19.05 -13.96
N GLY A 150 -18.91 -17.89 -13.29
CA GLY A 150 -18.87 -16.59 -13.96
C GLY A 150 -17.73 -16.49 -14.98
N LEU A 151 -16.52 -16.92 -14.62
CA LEU A 151 -15.37 -16.93 -15.54
C LEU A 151 -15.57 -17.90 -16.70
N ARG A 152 -16.18 -19.08 -16.47
CA ARG A 152 -16.48 -20.05 -17.53
C ARG A 152 -17.43 -19.44 -18.56
N LEU A 153 -18.50 -18.80 -18.14
CA LEU A 153 -19.43 -18.15 -19.06
C LEU A 153 -18.80 -17.00 -19.83
N LEU A 154 -17.93 -16.21 -19.18
CA LEU A 154 -17.14 -15.18 -19.89
C LEU A 154 -16.25 -15.81 -20.98
N ALA A 155 -15.69 -16.98 -20.73
CA ALA A 155 -14.88 -17.72 -21.71
C ALA A 155 -15.72 -18.27 -22.88
N GLU A 156 -17.01 -18.50 -22.69
CA GLU A 156 -17.96 -18.85 -23.75
C GLU A 156 -18.29 -17.63 -24.62
N GLU A 157 -18.41 -16.45 -24.01
CA GLU A 157 -18.74 -15.19 -24.70
C GLU A 157 -17.58 -14.56 -25.48
N ASP A 158 -16.34 -14.63 -24.95
CA ASP A 158 -15.17 -13.96 -25.53
C ASP A 158 -13.93 -14.86 -25.46
N HIS A 159 -13.35 -15.12 -26.64
CA HIS A 159 -12.15 -15.98 -26.79
C HIS A 159 -10.96 -15.53 -25.93
N ARG A 160 -10.84 -14.25 -25.60
CA ARG A 160 -9.77 -13.73 -24.73
C ARG A 160 -9.84 -14.31 -23.32
N TRP A 161 -11.05 -14.55 -22.80
CA TRP A 161 -11.23 -15.20 -21.50
C TRP A 161 -10.87 -16.69 -21.53
N ARG A 162 -10.96 -17.37 -22.70
CA ARG A 162 -10.53 -18.77 -22.84
C ARG A 162 -9.02 -18.94 -22.66
N ALA A 163 -8.24 -17.90 -23.02
CA ALA A 163 -6.79 -17.93 -22.87
C ALA A 163 -6.32 -17.70 -21.43
N VAL A 164 -7.22 -17.30 -20.52
CA VAL A 164 -6.90 -16.99 -19.13
C VAL A 164 -6.78 -18.27 -18.30
N GLU A 165 -5.64 -18.49 -17.68
CA GLU A 165 -5.44 -19.60 -16.75
C GLU A 165 -6.14 -19.32 -15.40
N VAL A 166 -7.24 -20.01 -15.12
CA VAL A 166 -7.97 -19.90 -13.85
C VAL A 166 -7.40 -20.89 -12.83
N ARG A 167 -6.98 -20.39 -11.68
CA ARG A 167 -6.43 -21.15 -10.56
C ARG A 167 -7.29 -21.04 -9.32
N ALA A 168 -7.35 -22.10 -8.51
CA ALA A 168 -8.06 -22.16 -7.23
C ALA A 168 -7.09 -22.54 -6.10
N ARG A 169 -6.04 -21.73 -5.89
CA ARG A 169 -5.03 -22.02 -4.86
C ARG A 169 -5.16 -21.04 -3.71
N ARG A 170 -5.67 -21.52 -2.57
CA ARG A 170 -5.96 -20.73 -1.38
C ARG A 170 -4.77 -19.89 -0.90
N TYR A 171 -3.56 -20.45 -0.84
CA TYR A 171 -2.37 -19.73 -0.35
C TYR A 171 -1.98 -18.52 -1.23
N LEU A 172 -2.35 -18.50 -2.50
CA LEU A 172 -2.10 -17.35 -3.38
C LEU A 172 -2.99 -16.15 -3.05
N ASN A 173 -4.12 -16.36 -2.38
CA ASN A 173 -5.04 -15.28 -1.99
C ASN A 173 -4.62 -14.54 -0.71
N ASN A 174 -3.60 -15.02 0.01
CA ASN A 174 -3.06 -14.31 1.18
C ASN A 174 -2.69 -12.84 0.87
N VAL A 175 -2.29 -12.54 -0.36
CA VAL A 175 -1.92 -11.17 -0.80
C VAL A 175 -3.15 -10.27 -0.85
N VAL A 176 -4.24 -10.73 -1.45
CA VAL A 176 -5.49 -9.96 -1.53
C VAL A 176 -6.19 -9.90 -0.17
N GLU A 177 -6.12 -10.95 0.65
CA GLU A 177 -6.65 -10.95 2.01
C GLU A 177 -5.96 -9.90 2.91
N GLN A 178 -4.63 -9.80 2.82
CA GLN A 178 -3.89 -8.75 3.53
C GLN A 178 -4.29 -7.35 3.05
N ASP A 179 -4.54 -7.21 1.77
CA ASP A 179 -4.97 -5.97 1.16
C ASP A 179 -6.39 -5.57 1.60
N HIS A 180 -7.30 -6.53 1.74
CA HIS A 180 -8.64 -6.32 2.31
C HIS A 180 -8.59 -5.76 3.74
N ARG A 181 -7.62 -6.17 4.54
CA ARG A 181 -7.46 -5.67 5.91
C ARG A 181 -7.27 -4.16 5.96
N ALA A 182 -6.49 -3.59 5.02
CA ALA A 182 -6.27 -2.16 4.93
C ALA A 182 -7.58 -1.39 4.68
N ILE A 183 -8.43 -1.90 3.79
CA ILE A 183 -9.73 -1.30 3.47
C ILE A 183 -10.70 -1.44 4.66
N LYS A 184 -10.82 -2.64 5.24
CA LYS A 184 -11.65 -2.88 6.43
C LYS A 184 -11.27 -1.97 7.59
N GLN A 185 -9.98 -1.82 7.87
CA GLN A 185 -9.48 -0.94 8.93
C GLN A 185 -9.80 0.53 8.67
N ARG A 186 -9.89 0.95 7.39
CA ARG A 186 -10.28 2.31 7.05
C ARG A 186 -11.79 2.51 7.21
N CYS A 187 -12.59 1.50 6.88
CA CYS A 187 -14.05 1.57 6.99
C CYS A 187 -14.57 1.40 8.42
N ALA A 188 -13.82 0.78 9.31
CA ALA A 188 -14.25 0.48 10.70
C ALA A 188 -14.77 1.70 11.48
N PRO A 189 -14.11 2.89 11.47
CA PRO A 189 -14.60 4.07 12.17
C PRO A 189 -15.75 4.79 11.44
N MET A 190 -16.07 4.39 10.20
CA MET A 190 -17.24 4.90 9.51
C MET A 190 -18.48 4.22 10.08
N LEU A 191 -19.27 4.90 10.89
CA LEU A 191 -20.48 4.43 11.56
C LEU A 191 -21.59 3.95 10.57
N GLY A 192 -21.20 3.15 9.58
CA GLY A 192 -22.00 2.56 8.52
C GLY A 192 -22.15 3.47 7.29
N LEU A 193 -22.00 2.85 6.15
CA LEU A 193 -22.27 3.46 4.86
C LEU A 193 -23.79 3.52 4.67
N LYS A 194 -24.35 4.71 4.37
CA LYS A 194 -25.79 4.97 4.47
C LYS A 194 -26.59 4.64 3.20
N SER A 195 -25.96 4.50 2.05
CA SER A 195 -26.57 4.09 0.79
C SER A 195 -25.55 3.39 -0.10
N PHE A 196 -26.00 2.53 -1.00
CA PHE A 196 -25.13 1.82 -1.94
C PHE A 196 -24.29 2.80 -2.78
N ARG A 197 -24.92 3.85 -3.33
CA ARG A 197 -24.21 4.86 -4.13
C ARG A 197 -23.12 5.58 -3.33
N SER A 198 -23.43 6.03 -2.13
CA SER A 198 -22.41 6.71 -1.30
C SER A 198 -21.31 5.75 -0.84
N ALA A 199 -21.67 4.49 -0.58
CA ALA A 199 -20.70 3.44 -0.25
C ALA A 199 -19.74 3.18 -1.41
N ALA A 200 -20.26 3.02 -2.63
CA ALA A 200 -19.45 2.79 -3.82
C ALA A 200 -18.43 3.93 -4.03
N ILE A 201 -18.88 5.19 -3.97
CA ILE A 201 -18.01 6.37 -4.13
C ILE A 201 -16.96 6.43 -3.00
N THR A 202 -17.37 6.22 -1.77
CA THR A 202 -16.45 6.28 -0.63
C THR A 202 -15.38 5.18 -0.71
N LEU A 203 -15.78 3.96 -1.06
CA LEU A 203 -14.87 2.83 -1.23
C LEU A 203 -13.90 3.05 -2.40
N ALA A 204 -14.38 3.61 -3.52
CA ALA A 204 -13.55 4.00 -4.65
C ALA A 204 -12.49 5.03 -4.23
N GLY A 205 -12.86 6.04 -3.46
CA GLY A 205 -11.90 7.00 -2.90
C GLY A 205 -10.87 6.36 -1.95
N ILE A 206 -11.30 5.43 -1.10
CA ILE A 206 -10.38 4.67 -0.23
C ILE A 206 -9.40 3.84 -1.06
N GLU A 207 -9.87 3.19 -2.13
CA GLU A 207 -9.02 2.45 -3.07
C GLU A 207 -8.04 3.39 -3.79
N LEU A 208 -8.47 4.56 -4.23
CA LEU A 208 -7.61 5.58 -4.81
C LEU A 208 -6.48 5.94 -3.83
N ALA A 209 -6.80 6.29 -2.59
CA ALA A 209 -5.81 6.61 -1.57
C ALA A 209 -4.86 5.42 -1.29
N HIS A 210 -5.38 4.19 -1.33
CA HIS A 210 -4.61 2.98 -1.15
C HIS A 210 -3.64 2.73 -2.31
N ARG A 211 -4.07 2.91 -3.56
CA ARG A 211 -3.24 2.83 -4.77
C ARG A 211 -2.14 3.89 -4.78
N ILE A 212 -2.43 5.11 -4.34
CA ILE A 212 -1.43 6.18 -4.20
C ILE A 212 -0.36 5.77 -3.17
N ARG A 213 -0.75 5.21 -2.02
CA ARG A 213 0.20 4.71 -1.01
C ARG A 213 1.07 3.56 -1.51
N LYS A 214 0.55 2.75 -2.42
CA LYS A 214 1.28 1.67 -3.10
C LYS A 214 2.16 2.16 -4.25
N GLN A 215 2.23 3.48 -4.48
CA GLN A 215 3.01 4.07 -5.56
C GLN A 215 2.61 3.53 -6.95
N GLN A 216 1.31 3.36 -7.19
CA GLN A 216 0.77 2.86 -8.45
C GLN A 216 0.54 3.96 -9.50
N TYR A 217 1.00 5.17 -9.25
CA TYR A 217 0.87 6.31 -10.14
C TYR A 217 2.23 6.93 -10.44
N LEU A 218 2.41 7.32 -11.71
CA LEU A 218 3.60 8.03 -12.22
C LEU A 218 3.34 9.53 -12.21
N VAL A 219 3.27 10.13 -11.03
CA VAL A 219 3.18 11.59 -10.94
C VAL A 219 4.55 12.18 -11.29
N PRO A 220 4.64 13.18 -12.18
CA PRO A 220 5.91 13.82 -12.54
C PRO A 220 6.69 14.27 -11.30
N MET A 221 8.00 14.08 -11.30
CA MET A 221 8.88 14.53 -10.21
C MET A 221 8.79 16.05 -10.04
N GLY A 222 9.07 16.54 -8.83
CA GLY A 222 9.21 17.98 -8.57
C GLY A 222 10.43 18.58 -9.26
N GLU A 223 10.52 19.90 -9.27
CA GLU A 223 11.72 20.60 -9.75
C GLU A 223 12.94 20.09 -8.99
N GLY A 224 14.03 19.82 -9.70
CA GLY A 224 15.25 19.23 -9.13
C GLY A 224 15.23 17.70 -8.93
N GLY A 225 14.25 16.96 -9.47
CA GLY A 225 14.23 15.49 -9.42
C GLY A 225 13.94 14.88 -8.05
N GLN A 226 13.48 15.68 -7.07
CA GLN A 226 13.13 15.19 -5.75
C GLN A 226 11.76 14.50 -5.73
N ALA A 227 11.64 13.47 -4.89
CA ALA A 227 10.35 12.82 -4.64
C ALA A 227 9.38 13.81 -4.00
N ARG A 228 8.21 14.01 -4.61
CA ARG A 228 7.17 14.89 -4.08
C ARG A 228 6.62 14.36 -2.76
N SER A 229 6.27 15.28 -1.88
CA SER A 229 5.43 14.94 -0.71
C SER A 229 4.08 14.38 -1.19
N LEU A 230 3.36 13.68 -0.31
CA LEU A 230 2.00 13.21 -0.64
C LEU A 230 1.08 14.40 -1.00
N LYS A 231 1.20 15.54 -0.29
CA LYS A 231 0.46 16.77 -0.58
C LYS A 231 0.76 17.28 -1.99
N ASP A 232 2.04 17.35 -2.35
CA ASP A 232 2.46 17.87 -3.66
C ASP A 232 2.08 16.93 -4.81
N SER A 233 2.12 15.62 -4.58
CA SER A 233 1.64 14.62 -5.53
C SER A 233 0.15 14.78 -5.81
N TRP A 234 -0.67 15.01 -4.76
CA TRP A 234 -2.08 15.31 -4.92
C TRP A 234 -2.31 16.62 -5.68
N ALA A 235 -1.62 17.69 -5.30
CA ALA A 235 -1.73 18.97 -5.98
C ALA A 235 -1.31 18.88 -7.46
N ALA A 236 -0.29 18.11 -7.79
CA ALA A 236 0.15 17.90 -9.17
C ALA A 236 -0.86 17.10 -9.99
N ALA A 237 -1.44 16.05 -9.42
CA ALA A 237 -2.42 15.21 -10.11
C ALA A 237 -3.78 15.91 -10.29
N LEU A 238 -4.15 16.83 -9.39
CA LEU A 238 -5.41 17.53 -9.43
C LEU A 238 -5.38 18.84 -10.26
N ARG A 239 -4.19 19.35 -10.60
CA ARG A 239 -4.09 20.49 -11.53
C ARG A 239 -4.59 20.07 -12.90
N ASP A 240 -5.43 20.89 -13.48
CA ASP A 240 -5.88 20.70 -14.85
C ASP A 240 -4.70 20.96 -15.80
N SER A 241 -4.28 19.91 -16.50
CA SER A 241 -3.19 19.99 -17.47
C SER A 241 -3.76 20.19 -18.87
N ASP A 242 -4.43 21.30 -19.11
CA ASP A 242 -4.65 21.82 -20.46
C ASP A 242 -3.42 22.55 -21.01
N VAL A 243 -2.24 22.32 -20.43
CA VAL A 243 -0.96 22.79 -20.99
C VAL A 243 -0.19 21.60 -21.56
N SER A 244 -0.45 21.36 -22.87
CA SER A 244 0.45 20.70 -23.85
C SER A 244 1.14 19.41 -23.45
N VAL A 245 0.47 18.29 -23.75
CA VAL A 245 1.17 17.03 -24.10
C VAL A 245 1.56 17.07 -25.60
N HIS A 246 2.35 18.06 -26.01
CA HIS A 246 3.03 18.10 -27.29
C HIS A 246 4.53 18.27 -27.06
N GLY A 247 5.18 17.22 -26.54
CA GLY A 247 6.62 17.33 -26.32
C GLY A 247 7.33 16.09 -25.78
N ALA A 248 6.73 14.90 -25.87
CA ALA A 248 7.42 13.68 -25.45
C ALA A 248 7.21 12.49 -26.40
N SER A 249 7.18 12.77 -27.71
CA SER A 249 7.23 11.72 -28.74
C SER A 249 8.39 11.97 -29.68
N ALA A 250 9.60 11.94 -29.21
CA ALA A 250 10.80 11.71 -30.02
C ALA A 250 12.01 11.58 -29.07
N ARG A 251 12.25 10.41 -28.56
CA ARG A 251 13.59 9.88 -28.19
C ARG A 251 13.43 8.56 -27.41
N SER A 252 12.99 7.54 -28.12
CA SER A 252 13.21 6.16 -27.71
C SER A 252 13.67 5.34 -28.90
N ALA A 253 14.91 5.58 -29.27
CA ALA A 253 15.68 4.65 -30.08
C ALA A 253 17.12 4.75 -29.61
N SER A 254 17.71 3.63 -29.31
CA SER A 254 19.13 3.43 -28.94
C SER A 254 19.43 3.47 -27.42
N MET A 255 19.37 2.29 -26.83
CA MET A 255 20.52 1.61 -26.23
C MET A 255 20.09 0.30 -25.60
N HIS A 256 20.17 -0.77 -26.38
CA HIS A 256 20.49 -2.08 -25.88
C HIS A 256 21.99 -2.09 -25.59
N GLN A 257 22.40 -2.43 -24.39
CA GLN A 257 23.45 -3.42 -24.10
C GLN A 257 23.92 -3.35 -22.65
N ASN A 258 23.98 -4.52 -22.05
CA ASN A 258 24.88 -4.94 -20.97
C ASN A 258 24.65 -4.25 -19.58
N SER A 259 24.60 -4.96 -18.50
CA SER A 259 25.27 -6.21 -18.14
C SER A 259 24.82 -6.65 -16.73
N THR A 260 24.84 -7.93 -16.54
CA THR A 260 24.93 -8.61 -15.25
C THR A 260 25.98 -8.01 -14.33
N ALA A 261 25.55 -7.50 -13.15
CA ALA A 261 26.42 -7.43 -11.98
C ALA A 261 25.58 -7.43 -10.71
N ARG A 262 25.57 -8.56 -10.02
CA ARG A 262 25.28 -8.64 -8.60
C ARG A 262 26.37 -7.89 -7.84
N ALA A 263 26.06 -6.73 -7.30
CA ALA A 263 26.87 -6.09 -6.28
C ALA A 263 26.01 -5.87 -5.04
N GLY A 264 26.37 -6.54 -3.95
CA GLY A 264 25.81 -6.36 -2.62
C GLY A 264 26.13 -4.96 -2.08
N GLY A 265 25.32 -3.98 -2.45
CA GLY A 265 25.43 -2.62 -1.92
C GLY A 265 24.94 -2.59 -0.47
N GLN A 266 25.81 -2.20 0.47
CA GLN A 266 25.45 -1.85 1.83
C GLN A 266 24.43 -0.71 1.78
N ARG A 267 23.18 -0.99 2.18
CA ARG A 267 22.17 0.05 2.34
C ARG A 267 22.53 0.89 3.56
N THR A 268 23.02 2.09 3.34
CA THR A 268 23.19 3.11 4.38
C THR A 268 21.84 3.64 4.83
N LEU A 269 21.74 3.95 6.14
CA LEU A 269 20.55 4.60 6.67
C LEU A 269 20.38 5.99 6.05
N PRO A 270 19.17 6.37 5.61
CA PRO A 270 18.90 7.75 5.28
C PRO A 270 19.11 8.62 6.53
N ARG A 271 19.66 9.83 6.38
CA ARG A 271 19.70 10.81 7.47
C ARG A 271 18.27 11.02 7.97
N VAL A 272 18.03 10.69 9.24
CA VAL A 272 16.75 10.86 9.91
C VAL A 272 16.94 11.96 10.96
N ASP A 273 16.96 13.18 10.49
CA ASP A 273 16.95 14.36 11.34
C ASP A 273 15.49 14.78 11.54
N GLY A 274 14.95 14.54 12.75
CA GLY A 274 13.61 14.97 13.11
C GLY A 274 12.83 13.98 13.99
N GLN A 275 12.01 14.52 14.90
CA GLN A 275 11.06 13.74 15.70
C GLN A 275 9.95 13.16 14.80
N VAL A 276 9.72 11.86 14.89
CA VAL A 276 8.61 11.20 14.20
C VAL A 276 7.35 11.30 15.06
N ARG A 277 6.23 11.73 14.49
CA ARG A 277 4.94 11.81 15.19
C ARG A 277 4.34 10.44 15.53
N TYR A 278 4.74 9.38 14.81
CA TYR A 278 4.26 8.00 15.03
C TYR A 278 5.43 7.02 14.94
N PRO A 279 5.36 5.84 15.59
CA PRO A 279 6.40 4.82 15.46
C PRO A 279 6.61 4.44 13.99
N ARG A 280 7.84 4.60 13.48
CA ARG A 280 8.20 4.31 12.09
C ARG A 280 9.27 3.23 12.03
N LYS A 281 9.09 2.26 11.11
CA LYS A 281 10.07 1.21 10.84
C LYS A 281 10.85 1.53 9.56
N ILE A 282 12.18 1.52 9.64
CA ILE A 282 13.07 1.62 8.47
C ILE A 282 13.67 0.23 8.26
N PHE A 283 13.29 -0.44 7.17
CA PHE A 283 13.73 -1.80 6.86
C PHE A 283 15.08 -1.78 6.10
N LEU A 284 16.03 -2.62 6.58
CA LEU A 284 17.34 -2.80 5.95
C LEU A 284 17.44 -4.12 5.18
N GLY A 285 16.43 -4.94 5.21
CA GLY A 285 16.37 -6.25 4.54
C GLY A 285 16.52 -7.44 5.49
N GLY A 286 16.10 -8.64 5.04
CA GLY A 286 16.20 -9.88 5.81
C GLY A 286 15.47 -9.90 7.15
N GLY A 287 14.47 -9.03 7.36
CA GLY A 287 13.75 -8.89 8.62
C GLY A 287 14.38 -7.91 9.64
N LEU A 288 15.54 -7.31 9.30
CA LEU A 288 16.16 -6.26 10.11
C LEU A 288 15.50 -4.91 9.86
N TYR A 289 15.15 -4.19 10.92
CA TYR A 289 14.63 -2.83 10.83
C TYR A 289 15.04 -1.97 12.05
N LEU A 290 15.13 -0.66 11.82
CA LEU A 290 15.24 0.35 12.86
C LEU A 290 13.84 0.88 13.18
N LEU A 291 13.39 0.78 14.43
CA LEU A 291 12.16 1.36 14.93
C LEU A 291 12.46 2.76 15.49
N LEU A 292 11.86 3.78 14.90
CA LEU A 292 11.86 5.15 15.40
C LEU A 292 10.62 5.35 16.26
N HIS A 293 10.81 5.75 17.52
CA HIS A 293 9.72 6.03 18.44
C HIS A 293 9.44 7.54 18.51
N PRO A 294 8.17 7.99 18.68
CA PRO A 294 7.82 9.42 18.79
C PRO A 294 8.55 10.16 19.92
N GLN A 295 8.89 9.46 21.00
CA GLN A 295 9.66 10.00 22.13
C GLN A 295 11.18 10.04 21.88
N GLY A 296 11.63 9.92 20.63
CA GLY A 296 13.04 10.02 20.23
C GLY A 296 13.82 8.70 20.32
N GLY A 297 13.28 7.63 20.91
CA GLY A 297 13.94 6.34 21.00
C GLY A 297 14.11 5.68 19.62
N ARG A 298 15.27 5.05 19.38
CA ARG A 298 15.61 4.36 18.12
C ARG A 298 16.13 2.97 18.44
N TYR A 299 15.40 1.91 17.98
CA TYR A 299 15.65 0.54 18.41
C TYR A 299 15.85 -0.39 17.22
N TRP A 300 16.92 -1.16 17.22
CA TRP A 300 17.19 -2.21 16.25
C TRP A 300 16.38 -3.46 16.56
N HIS A 301 15.63 -3.94 15.60
CA HIS A 301 14.81 -5.16 15.71
C HIS A 301 15.03 -6.08 14.51
N TYR A 302 15.04 -7.38 14.81
CA TYR A 302 15.00 -8.46 13.82
C TYR A 302 13.69 -9.21 13.94
N GLN A 303 12.89 -9.24 12.89
CA GLN A 303 11.65 -10.00 12.81
C GLN A 303 11.89 -11.29 12.02
N TYR A 304 11.56 -12.44 12.61
CA TYR A 304 11.77 -13.77 12.04
C TYR A 304 10.63 -14.71 12.40
N ARG A 305 10.62 -15.90 11.79
CA ARG A 305 9.68 -16.98 12.06
C ARG A 305 10.45 -18.15 12.65
N TYR A 306 9.96 -18.71 13.75
CA TYR A 306 10.51 -19.92 14.37
C TYR A 306 9.35 -20.87 14.66
N GLY A 307 9.34 -22.03 14.00
CA GLY A 307 8.15 -22.85 13.90
C GLY A 307 6.99 -22.05 13.29
N ASP A 308 5.81 -22.18 13.84
CA ASP A 308 4.62 -21.45 13.37
C ASP A 308 4.46 -20.04 13.96
N LYS A 309 5.37 -19.63 14.83
CA LYS A 309 5.27 -18.34 15.53
C LYS A 309 6.18 -17.27 14.91
N ARG A 310 5.61 -16.08 14.71
CA ARG A 310 6.37 -14.89 14.31
C ARG A 310 6.94 -14.23 15.57
N LYS A 311 8.27 -14.05 15.63
CA LYS A 311 9.01 -13.49 16.77
C LYS A 311 9.77 -12.21 16.35
N THR A 312 10.06 -11.37 17.35
CA THR A 312 10.86 -10.15 17.17
C THR A 312 11.97 -10.13 18.22
N LEU A 313 13.21 -10.02 17.76
CA LEU A 313 14.40 -9.93 18.60
C LEU A 313 14.92 -8.49 18.60
N SER A 314 15.14 -7.92 19.79
CA SER A 314 15.81 -6.61 19.91
C SER A 314 17.32 -6.80 19.84
N LEU A 315 17.97 -6.05 18.92
CA LEU A 315 19.41 -6.11 18.67
C LEU A 315 20.19 -4.94 19.30
N GLY A 316 19.48 -3.98 19.90
CA GLY A 316 20.08 -2.84 20.61
C GLY A 316 19.46 -1.48 20.24
N THR A 317 19.98 -0.43 20.83
CA THR A 317 19.53 0.95 20.68
C THR A 317 20.50 1.73 19.78
N TYR A 318 19.97 2.51 18.86
CA TYR A 318 20.79 3.46 18.07
C TYR A 318 20.83 4.81 18.81
N PRO A 319 22.00 5.52 18.90
CA PRO A 319 23.25 5.23 18.20
C PRO A 319 24.22 4.27 18.92
N ASP A 320 23.98 3.85 20.17
CA ASP A 320 24.88 2.96 20.93
C ASP A 320 25.28 1.71 20.14
N VAL A 321 24.35 1.18 19.37
CA VAL A 321 24.59 0.11 18.40
C VAL A 321 24.56 0.71 17.00
N PRO A 322 25.72 0.96 16.38
CA PRO A 322 25.82 1.45 15.01
C PRO A 322 25.23 0.45 14.00
N THR A 323 24.89 0.90 12.81
CA THR A 323 24.28 0.07 11.76
C THR A 323 25.12 -1.18 11.44
N ALA A 324 26.45 -1.04 11.37
CA ALA A 324 27.35 -2.16 11.08
C ALA A 324 27.26 -3.26 12.15
N LEU A 325 27.21 -2.88 13.44
CA LEU A 325 27.07 -3.82 14.57
C LEU A 325 25.68 -4.45 14.58
N ALA A 326 24.63 -3.69 14.32
CA ALA A 326 23.28 -4.23 14.19
C ALA A 326 23.14 -5.27 13.06
N GLN A 327 23.82 -5.01 11.92
CA GLN A 327 23.90 -5.97 10.81
C GLN A 327 24.72 -7.23 11.17
N ALA A 328 25.81 -7.08 11.94
CA ALA A 328 26.58 -8.21 12.41
C ALA A 328 25.77 -9.11 13.36
N ARG A 329 25.09 -8.51 14.33
CA ARG A 329 24.16 -9.20 15.24
C ARG A 329 23.01 -9.88 14.49
N HIS A 330 22.47 -9.24 13.47
CA HIS A 330 21.45 -9.80 12.60
C HIS A 330 21.96 -11.03 11.82
N ARG A 331 23.18 -10.95 11.24
CA ARG A 331 23.80 -12.11 10.56
C ARG A 331 24.00 -13.29 11.50
N ALA A 332 24.46 -13.03 12.74
CA ALA A 332 24.62 -14.07 13.76
C ALA A 332 23.27 -14.71 14.14
N ALA A 333 22.26 -13.89 14.36
CA ALA A 333 20.90 -14.39 14.67
C ALA A 333 20.33 -15.23 13.49
N ARG A 334 20.58 -14.86 12.25
CA ARG A 334 20.20 -15.65 11.08
C ARG A 334 20.92 -17.00 10.98
N LYS A 335 22.22 -17.03 11.33
CA LYS A 335 22.96 -18.30 11.39
C LYS A 335 22.39 -19.25 12.46
N MET A 336 22.05 -18.72 13.64
CA MET A 336 21.37 -19.52 14.69
C MET A 336 20.04 -20.08 14.21
N LEU A 337 19.24 -19.24 13.55
CA LEU A 337 17.94 -19.65 13.01
C LEU A 337 18.10 -20.75 11.93
N ALA A 338 19.10 -20.62 11.06
CA ALA A 338 19.41 -21.62 10.03
C ALA A 338 19.89 -22.95 10.65
N ALA A 339 20.51 -22.92 11.83
CA ALA A 339 20.89 -24.09 12.61
C ALA A 339 19.74 -24.66 13.49
N GLY A 340 18.51 -24.19 13.28
CA GLY A 340 17.34 -24.65 14.05
C GLY A 340 17.25 -24.11 15.48
N VAL A 341 18.11 -23.16 15.86
CA VAL A 341 18.13 -22.56 17.21
C VAL A 341 17.36 -21.23 17.21
N ASP A 342 16.46 -21.06 18.18
CA ASP A 342 15.75 -19.79 18.35
C ASP A 342 16.70 -18.70 18.87
N PRO A 343 16.98 -17.64 18.08
CA PRO A 343 17.89 -16.56 18.48
C PRO A 343 17.43 -15.81 19.75
N SER A 344 16.16 -15.86 20.11
CA SER A 344 15.63 -15.20 21.31
C SER A 344 16.14 -15.85 22.60
N LEU A 345 16.45 -17.15 22.59
CA LEU A 345 16.99 -17.87 23.73
C LEU A 345 18.44 -17.49 24.03
N ARG A 346 19.19 -17.06 22.99
CA ARG A 346 20.59 -16.65 23.11
C ARG A 346 20.81 -15.13 22.96
N ARG A 347 19.82 -14.37 23.38
CA ARG A 347 19.83 -12.89 23.29
C ARG A 347 21.03 -12.25 23.99
N GLY A 348 21.49 -12.82 25.10
CA GLY A 348 22.65 -12.36 25.86
C GLY A 348 23.97 -12.46 25.04
N GLU A 349 24.16 -13.53 24.30
CA GLU A 349 25.32 -13.77 23.45
C GLU A 349 25.38 -12.74 22.30
N LEU A 350 24.26 -12.50 21.66
CA LEU A 350 24.15 -11.51 20.58
C LEU A 350 24.42 -10.07 21.03
N ARG A 351 24.10 -9.75 22.29
CA ARG A 351 24.40 -8.42 22.86
C ARG A 351 25.86 -8.21 23.20
N ARG A 352 26.60 -9.29 23.50
CA ARG A 352 28.05 -9.24 23.83
C ARG A 352 28.96 -9.16 22.60
N MET A 353 28.40 -9.23 21.38
CA MET A 353 29.18 -9.05 20.16
C MET A 353 29.56 -7.59 19.99
N ASP A 354 30.85 -7.34 19.88
CA ASP A 354 31.41 -6.04 19.51
C ASP A 354 32.13 -6.16 18.15
N GLY A 355 31.78 -5.29 17.21
CA GLY A 355 32.44 -5.19 15.89
C GLY A 355 32.52 -6.47 15.04
N GLY A 356 31.72 -7.52 15.36
CA GLY A 356 31.70 -8.78 14.60
C GLY A 356 32.64 -9.86 15.14
N ARG A 357 33.37 -9.61 16.23
CA ARG A 357 34.07 -10.67 16.99
C ARG A 357 33.30 -11.08 18.21
N PRO A 358 33.09 -12.40 18.46
CA PRO A 358 32.61 -12.85 19.78
C PRO A 358 33.70 -12.54 20.79
N LEU A 359 33.37 -11.87 21.88
CA LEU A 359 34.25 -11.86 23.07
C LEU A 359 34.52 -13.32 23.47
N ALA A 360 35.77 -13.65 23.76
CA ALA A 360 36.38 -14.99 23.88
C ALA A 360 35.76 -16.03 24.84
N ALA A 361 34.47 -16.09 24.99
CA ALA A 361 33.76 -17.01 25.88
C ALA A 361 32.87 -18.06 25.17
N VAL A 362 32.95 -18.21 23.84
CA VAL A 362 32.09 -19.14 23.08
C VAL A 362 32.80 -20.42 22.62
N GLU A 363 34.09 -20.58 22.88
CA GLU A 363 34.83 -21.78 22.46
C GLU A 363 34.66 -23.05 23.38
N VAL A 364 33.94 -22.94 24.48
CA VAL A 364 33.91 -24.06 25.48
C VAL A 364 32.70 -25.00 25.34
N VAL A 365 31.70 -24.71 24.53
CA VAL A 365 30.50 -25.59 24.47
C VAL A 365 30.39 -26.47 23.21
N GLY A 366 31.28 -26.26 22.22
CA GLY A 366 31.29 -27.10 21.00
C GLY A 366 31.95 -28.50 21.16
N LYS A 367 32.66 -28.77 22.27
CA LYS A 367 33.43 -30.02 22.43
C LYS A 367 32.83 -31.04 23.41
N ARG A 368 31.62 -30.84 23.94
CA ARG A 368 30.99 -31.79 24.89
C ARG A 368 29.75 -32.52 24.36
N LEU A 369 29.51 -32.51 23.06
CA LEU A 369 28.38 -33.26 22.46
C LEU A 369 28.85 -34.32 21.45
N GLN A 370 30.13 -34.72 21.48
CA GLN A 370 30.63 -35.86 20.70
C GLN A 370 31.19 -37.00 21.56
N ALA A 371 30.88 -37.02 22.84
CA ALA A 371 31.23 -38.15 23.72
C ALA A 371 30.11 -38.36 24.75
N ALA A 372 29.00 -39.01 24.34
CA ALA A 372 28.12 -39.88 25.13
C ALA A 372 27.13 -40.51 24.15
#